data_51a6acdb6489e410f3e0fd9da485d3a0
#
_entry.id   51a6acdb6489e410f3e0fd9da485d3a0
#
_cell.length_a   1.000
_cell.length_b   1.000
_cell.length_c   1.000
_cell.angle_alpha   90.00
_cell.angle_beta   90.00
_cell.angle_gamma   90.00
#
_symmetry.space_group_name_H-M   'P 1'
#
loop_
_entity.id
_entity.type
_entity.pdbx_description
1 polymer ?
#
loop_
_entity_poly.entity_id
_entity_poly.type
_entity_poly.pdbx_seq_one_letter_code
_entity_poly.pdbx_strand_id
1 'polypeptide(L)'
;MPRTGKDVMGKFREEPLKGKPVSASASEMAEVVLPAQTNALGKLLGGHVMHLVDIVGAMAASRHANSYMVTASVDYIDFRNPVSLGEIVLLQSHVNRVFHTSLEIGVEVYSEDILTGERKHTTSAFVTFVAIDEHTRKPKAVPPLILKTAEEKRRWKEAAKRREIRLAHRLREQR
;
A
#
# COMPACT_ATOMS: atom_id res chain seq x y z
N MET A 1 12.45 -16.75 -59.13
CA MET A 1 11.53 -15.72 -58.56
C MET A 1 11.64 -15.75 -57.05
N PRO A 2 12.19 -14.73 -56.40
CA PRO A 2 12.31 -14.70 -54.95
C PRO A 2 10.99 -14.15 -54.34
N ARG A 3 10.43 -14.89 -53.38
CA ARG A 3 9.30 -14.42 -52.58
C ARG A 3 9.83 -13.48 -51.49
N THR A 4 9.42 -12.25 -51.59
CA THR A 4 9.63 -11.19 -50.62
C THR A 4 8.99 -11.57 -49.26
N GLY A 5 9.85 -11.73 -48.25
CA GLY A 5 9.40 -11.85 -46.87
C GLY A 5 8.75 -10.52 -46.39
N LYS A 6 7.48 -10.57 -46.08
CA LYS A 6 6.80 -9.47 -45.41
C LYS A 6 7.11 -9.56 -43.92
N ASP A 7 7.56 -8.45 -43.37
CA ASP A 7 7.76 -8.19 -41.95
C ASP A 7 6.52 -8.57 -41.11
N VAL A 8 6.64 -9.61 -40.28
CA VAL A 8 5.66 -9.95 -39.25
C VAL A 8 6.16 -9.37 -37.94
N MET A 9 6.30 -8.08 -37.90
CA MET A 9 6.38 -7.36 -36.60
C MET A 9 4.95 -7.07 -36.13
N GLY A 10 4.27 -8.10 -35.66
CA GLY A 10 3.04 -7.97 -34.92
C GLY A 10 3.35 -7.26 -33.62
N LYS A 11 3.06 -5.94 -33.54
CA LYS A 11 2.95 -5.23 -32.26
C LYS A 11 1.87 -5.97 -31.47
N PHE A 12 2.27 -6.77 -30.48
CA PHE A 12 1.37 -7.24 -29.46
C PHE A 12 0.80 -5.97 -28.77
N ARG A 13 -0.42 -5.59 -29.11
CA ARG A 13 -1.16 -4.63 -28.32
C ARG A 13 -1.45 -5.33 -27.01
N GLU A 14 -0.74 -4.94 -25.94
CA GLU A 14 -1.11 -5.35 -24.60
C GLU A 14 -2.56 -4.93 -24.40
N GLU A 15 -3.42 -5.90 -24.11
CA GLU A 15 -4.82 -5.59 -23.78
C GLU A 15 -4.84 -4.68 -22.55
N PRO A 16 -5.71 -3.65 -22.54
CA PRO A 16 -5.79 -2.74 -21.40
C PRO A 16 -6.14 -3.52 -20.13
N LEU A 17 -5.36 -3.32 -19.07
CA LEU A 17 -5.56 -3.99 -17.79
C LEU A 17 -6.98 -3.72 -17.27
N LYS A 18 -7.70 -4.77 -16.90
CA LYS A 18 -9.05 -4.66 -16.33
C LYS A 18 -9.00 -4.00 -14.96
N GLY A 19 -9.75 -2.90 -14.78
CA GLY A 19 -9.83 -2.18 -13.52
C GLY A 19 -10.37 -3.03 -12.37
N LYS A 20 -9.94 -2.74 -11.14
CA LYS A 20 -10.38 -3.41 -9.91
C LYS A 20 -10.97 -2.42 -8.92
N PRO A 21 -12.08 -2.77 -8.21
CA PRO A 21 -12.60 -1.95 -7.13
C PRO A 21 -11.68 -2.01 -5.90
N VAL A 22 -11.73 -0.98 -5.05
CA VAL A 22 -10.94 -0.92 -3.79
C VAL A 22 -11.17 -2.16 -2.94
N SER A 23 -12.41 -2.61 -2.81
CA SER A 23 -12.79 -3.78 -2.01
C SER A 23 -12.15 -5.10 -2.45
N ALA A 24 -11.74 -5.22 -3.72
CA ALA A 24 -11.12 -6.45 -4.23
C ALA A 24 -9.70 -6.69 -3.68
N SER A 25 -9.06 -5.67 -3.12
CA SER A 25 -7.68 -5.73 -2.61
C SER A 25 -7.56 -5.30 -1.16
N ALA A 26 -8.62 -4.82 -0.52
CA ALA A 26 -8.62 -4.51 0.90
C ALA A 26 -8.08 -5.69 1.72
N SER A 27 -7.22 -5.40 2.67
CA SER A 27 -6.56 -6.43 3.49
C SER A 27 -6.60 -6.02 4.95
N GLU A 28 -6.72 -7.03 5.80
CA GLU A 28 -6.77 -6.88 7.25
C GLU A 28 -5.81 -7.85 7.91
N MET A 29 -5.19 -7.44 9.00
CA MET A 29 -4.30 -8.23 9.82
C MET A 29 -4.50 -7.87 11.27
N ALA A 30 -4.42 -8.88 12.15
CA ALA A 30 -4.50 -8.69 13.59
C ALA A 30 -3.44 -9.53 14.28
N GLU A 31 -2.83 -9.00 15.34
CA GLU A 31 -1.79 -9.65 16.13
C GLU A 31 -1.93 -9.26 17.59
N VAL A 32 -1.73 -10.22 18.51
CA VAL A 32 -1.63 -9.93 19.95
C VAL A 32 -0.23 -9.40 20.24
N VAL A 33 -0.16 -8.28 20.96
CA VAL A 33 1.12 -7.67 21.33
C VAL A 33 1.82 -8.52 22.40
N LEU A 34 2.99 -9.06 22.04
CA LEU A 34 3.81 -9.93 22.88
C LEU A 34 4.94 -9.15 23.59
N PRO A 35 5.50 -9.66 24.70
CA PRO A 35 6.57 -8.98 25.43
C PRO A 35 7.78 -8.60 24.57
N ALA A 36 8.20 -9.47 23.64
CA ALA A 36 9.34 -9.22 22.75
C ALA A 36 9.14 -8.05 21.76
N GLN A 37 7.91 -7.60 21.59
CA GLN A 37 7.55 -6.51 20.66
C GLN A 37 7.38 -5.17 21.38
N THR A 38 7.57 -5.13 22.70
CA THR A 38 7.31 -3.93 23.51
C THR A 38 8.60 -3.25 23.98
N ASN A 39 8.46 -1.94 24.23
CA ASN A 39 9.49 -1.16 24.92
C ASN A 39 9.42 -1.35 26.44
N ALA A 40 10.32 -0.66 27.18
CA ALA A 40 10.41 -0.73 28.64
C ALA A 40 9.12 -0.26 29.36
N LEU A 41 8.22 0.45 28.68
CA LEU A 41 6.92 0.88 29.21
C LEU A 41 5.79 -0.10 28.90
N GLY A 42 6.10 -1.29 28.36
CA GLY A 42 5.09 -2.27 27.96
C GLY A 42 4.22 -1.82 26.78
N LYS A 43 4.73 -0.93 25.92
CA LYS A 43 4.05 -0.46 24.72
C LYS A 43 4.69 -0.98 23.46
N LEU A 44 3.88 -1.33 22.47
CA LEU A 44 4.33 -1.79 21.16
C LEU A 44 5.35 -0.83 20.56
N LEU A 45 6.47 -1.36 20.08
CA LEU A 45 7.53 -0.58 19.44
C LEU A 45 7.02 0.04 18.14
N GLY A 46 7.26 1.35 17.93
CA GLY A 46 6.92 2.03 16.68
C GLY A 46 7.53 1.37 15.43
N GLY A 47 8.77 0.86 15.55
CA GLY A 47 9.39 0.09 14.48
C GLY A 47 8.65 -1.21 14.14
N HIS A 48 8.05 -1.87 15.15
CA HIS A 48 7.20 -3.03 14.92
C HIS A 48 5.89 -2.65 14.23
N VAL A 49 5.25 -1.55 14.63
CA VAL A 49 4.07 -1.02 13.93
C VAL A 49 4.40 -0.71 12.46
N MET A 50 5.55 -0.07 12.18
CA MET A 50 5.97 0.20 10.79
C MET A 50 6.16 -1.08 9.98
N HIS A 51 6.72 -2.14 10.59
CA HIS A 51 6.86 -3.45 9.96
C HIS A 51 5.49 -4.06 9.60
N LEU A 52 4.53 -4.02 10.52
CA LEU A 52 3.18 -4.52 10.27
C LEU A 52 2.45 -3.70 9.20
N VAL A 53 2.63 -2.37 9.19
CA VAL A 53 2.11 -1.47 8.16
C VAL A 53 2.64 -1.83 6.78
N ASP A 54 3.94 -2.11 6.67
CA ASP A 54 4.54 -2.53 5.39
C ASP A 54 3.96 -3.86 4.91
N ILE A 55 3.83 -4.86 5.78
CA ILE A 55 3.27 -6.17 5.45
C ILE A 55 1.82 -6.06 4.95
N VAL A 56 0.93 -5.45 5.73
CA VAL A 56 -0.48 -5.36 5.35
C VAL A 56 -0.69 -4.48 4.12
N GLY A 57 0.16 -3.45 3.95
CA GLY A 57 0.19 -2.61 2.76
C GLY A 57 0.62 -3.39 1.52
N ALA A 58 1.68 -4.20 1.62
CA ALA A 58 2.15 -5.06 0.56
C ALA A 58 1.11 -6.12 0.16
N MET A 59 0.33 -6.66 1.13
CA MET A 59 -0.78 -7.59 0.85
C MET A 59 -1.84 -6.92 -0.04
N ALA A 60 -2.30 -5.73 0.32
CA ALA A 60 -3.29 -4.99 -0.47
C ALA A 60 -2.75 -4.61 -1.85
N ALA A 61 -1.50 -4.15 -1.91
CA ALA A 61 -0.82 -3.80 -3.15
C ALA A 61 -0.70 -5.00 -4.10
N SER A 62 -0.24 -6.14 -3.61
CA SER A 62 -0.07 -7.37 -4.39
C SER A 62 -1.40 -7.92 -4.89
N ARG A 63 -2.45 -7.92 -4.05
CA ARG A 63 -3.81 -8.32 -4.44
C ARG A 63 -4.38 -7.44 -5.56
N HIS A 64 -4.09 -6.13 -5.51
CA HIS A 64 -4.54 -5.21 -6.55
C HIS A 64 -3.78 -5.41 -7.85
N ALA A 65 -2.45 -5.44 -7.77
CA ALA A 65 -1.58 -5.49 -8.94
C ALA A 65 -1.43 -6.88 -9.57
N ASN A 66 -1.70 -7.96 -8.82
CA ASN A 66 -1.33 -9.34 -9.15
C ASN A 66 0.14 -9.42 -9.59
N SER A 67 1.04 -8.83 -8.79
CA SER A 67 2.46 -8.69 -9.10
C SER A 67 3.29 -8.61 -7.82
N TYR A 68 4.60 -8.82 -7.94
CA TYR A 68 5.53 -8.47 -6.88
C TYR A 68 5.52 -6.95 -6.66
N MET A 69 5.50 -6.55 -5.40
CA MET A 69 5.46 -5.15 -5.00
C MET A 69 6.68 -4.83 -4.16
N VAL A 70 7.28 -3.68 -4.42
CA VAL A 70 8.39 -3.13 -3.60
C VAL A 70 7.96 -1.83 -2.97
N THR A 71 8.23 -1.69 -1.68
CA THR A 71 8.02 -0.44 -0.94
C THR A 71 8.97 0.63 -1.48
N ALA A 72 8.41 1.73 -1.94
CA ALA A 72 9.17 2.82 -2.54
C ALA A 72 9.23 4.07 -1.65
N SER A 73 8.22 4.29 -0.81
CA SER A 73 8.15 5.46 0.07
C SER A 73 7.08 5.26 1.13
N VAL A 74 7.35 5.74 2.32
CA VAL A 74 6.37 5.97 3.37
C VAL A 74 6.25 7.48 3.52
N ASP A 75 5.07 8.05 3.24
CA ASP A 75 4.89 9.49 3.20
C ASP A 75 4.66 10.10 4.59
N TYR A 76 3.92 9.39 5.43
CA TYR A 76 3.53 9.89 6.74
C TYR A 76 3.09 8.74 7.64
N ILE A 77 3.58 8.74 8.88
CA ILE A 77 3.11 7.90 9.99
C ILE A 77 3.00 8.78 11.22
N ASP A 78 1.83 8.80 11.86
CA ASP A 78 1.57 9.54 13.08
C ASP A 78 1.06 8.61 14.17
N PHE A 79 1.81 8.53 15.28
CA PHE A 79 1.48 7.68 16.42
C PHE A 79 0.68 8.48 17.44
N ARG A 80 -0.63 8.31 17.48
CA ARG A 80 -1.55 9.09 18.33
C ARG A 80 -1.80 8.41 19.66
N ASN A 81 -1.99 7.11 19.65
CA ASN A 81 -2.27 6.31 20.83
C ASN A 81 -1.33 5.10 20.87
N PRO A 82 -0.78 4.76 22.05
CA PRO A 82 0.03 3.56 22.20
C PRO A 82 -0.84 2.30 22.18
N VAL A 83 -0.26 1.18 21.77
CA VAL A 83 -0.82 -0.17 21.93
C VAL A 83 -0.08 -0.86 23.06
N SER A 84 -0.81 -1.44 24.02
CA SER A 84 -0.22 -2.05 25.21
C SER A 84 0.07 -3.53 25.03
N LEU A 85 0.99 -4.05 25.82
CA LEU A 85 1.19 -5.49 25.96
C LEU A 85 -0.13 -6.20 26.26
N GLY A 86 -0.43 -7.26 25.49
CA GLY A 86 -1.65 -8.06 25.63
C GLY A 86 -2.87 -7.50 24.88
N GLU A 87 -2.84 -6.26 24.39
CA GLU A 87 -3.87 -5.77 23.46
C GLU A 87 -3.69 -6.39 22.07
N ILE A 88 -4.73 -6.34 21.26
CA ILE A 88 -4.67 -6.69 19.83
C ILE A 88 -4.33 -5.44 19.04
N VAL A 89 -3.31 -5.50 18.19
CA VAL A 89 -3.07 -4.53 17.14
C VAL A 89 -3.80 -5.00 15.88
N LEU A 90 -4.74 -4.19 15.40
CA LEU A 90 -5.53 -4.46 14.20
C LEU A 90 -5.14 -3.47 13.10
N LEU A 91 -4.82 -3.97 11.92
CA LEU A 91 -4.44 -3.15 10.77
C LEU A 91 -5.40 -3.40 9.61
N GLN A 92 -5.87 -2.32 9.01
CA GLN A 92 -6.72 -2.35 7.82
C GLN A 92 -6.06 -1.56 6.70
N SER A 93 -5.96 -2.15 5.51
CA SER A 93 -5.32 -1.52 4.36
C SER A 93 -6.21 -1.52 3.12
N HIS A 94 -6.08 -0.46 2.33
CA HIS A 94 -6.83 -0.28 1.09
C HIS A 94 -6.05 0.56 0.09
N VAL A 95 -6.32 0.33 -1.20
CA VAL A 95 -5.74 1.14 -2.27
C VAL A 95 -6.41 2.51 -2.30
N ASN A 96 -5.63 3.58 -2.13
CA ASN A 96 -6.11 4.95 -2.27
C ASN A 96 -6.09 5.42 -3.72
N ARG A 97 -4.97 5.15 -4.42
CA ARG A 97 -4.78 5.58 -5.80
C ARG A 97 -3.78 4.69 -6.52
N VAL A 98 -4.09 4.40 -7.78
CA VAL A 98 -3.16 3.81 -8.74
C VAL A 98 -2.59 4.93 -9.59
N PHE A 99 -1.28 4.88 -9.82
CA PHE A 99 -0.55 5.63 -10.82
C PHE A 99 -0.22 4.69 -12.00
N HIS A 100 0.81 4.92 -12.78
CA HIS A 100 1.10 4.03 -13.92
C HIS A 100 1.69 2.68 -13.47
N THR A 101 2.83 2.69 -12.77
CA THR A 101 3.54 1.49 -12.29
C THR A 101 3.55 1.38 -10.76
N SER A 102 2.88 2.27 -10.07
CA SER A 102 2.86 2.34 -8.61
C SER A 102 1.46 2.61 -8.10
N LEU A 103 1.26 2.37 -6.83
CA LEU A 103 0.02 2.68 -6.14
C LEU A 103 0.30 3.13 -4.70
N GLU A 104 -0.60 3.94 -4.16
CA GLU A 104 -0.59 4.34 -2.75
C GLU A 104 -1.61 3.49 -1.99
N ILE A 105 -1.15 2.93 -0.88
CA ILE A 105 -1.97 2.23 0.11
C ILE A 105 -2.15 3.13 1.32
N GLY A 106 -3.38 3.26 1.79
CA GLY A 106 -3.70 3.75 3.13
C GLY A 106 -3.77 2.57 4.10
N VAL A 107 -3.19 2.75 5.28
CA VAL A 107 -3.24 1.78 6.38
C VAL A 107 -3.74 2.49 7.63
N GLU A 108 -4.80 1.95 8.22
CA GLU A 108 -5.31 2.37 9.51
C GLU A 108 -4.97 1.31 10.56
N VAL A 109 -4.44 1.75 11.70
CA VAL A 109 -4.04 0.88 12.80
C VAL A 109 -4.86 1.21 14.04
N TYR A 110 -5.38 0.18 14.69
CA TYR A 110 -6.16 0.28 15.92
C TYR A 110 -5.55 -0.60 17.00
N SER A 111 -5.68 -0.18 18.26
CA SER A 111 -5.60 -1.08 19.40
C SER A 111 -6.99 -1.60 19.74
N GLU A 112 -7.10 -2.83 20.18
CA GLU A 112 -8.31 -3.44 20.67
C GLU A 112 -8.04 -4.08 22.03
N ASP A 113 -8.78 -3.66 23.05
CA ASP A 113 -8.72 -4.29 24.37
C ASP A 113 -9.37 -5.69 24.30
N ILE A 114 -8.63 -6.71 24.72
CA ILE A 114 -9.04 -8.11 24.57
C ILE A 114 -10.23 -8.49 25.47
N LEU A 115 -10.46 -7.74 26.55
CA LEU A 115 -11.52 -8.04 27.50
C LEU A 115 -12.83 -7.30 27.16
N THR A 116 -12.72 -6.07 26.68
CA THR A 116 -13.87 -5.20 26.40
C THR A 116 -14.23 -5.13 24.92
N GLY A 117 -13.28 -5.47 24.02
CA GLY A 117 -13.41 -5.26 22.58
C GLY A 117 -13.39 -3.79 22.16
N GLU A 118 -13.06 -2.86 23.07
CA GLU A 118 -12.97 -1.44 22.75
C GLU A 118 -11.80 -1.21 21.79
N ARG A 119 -12.08 -0.53 20.66
CA ARG A 119 -11.08 -0.16 19.65
C ARG A 119 -10.73 1.31 19.72
N LYS A 120 -9.43 1.61 19.68
CA LYS A 120 -8.90 2.97 19.61
C LYS A 120 -8.03 3.13 18.37
N HIS A 121 -8.29 4.16 17.57
CA HIS A 121 -7.44 4.49 16.45
C HIS A 121 -6.05 4.91 16.94
N THR A 122 -5.02 4.23 16.45
CA THR A 122 -3.63 4.39 16.92
C THR A 122 -2.78 5.17 15.92
N THR A 123 -2.86 4.78 14.64
CA THR A 123 -1.94 5.27 13.60
C THR A 123 -2.63 5.25 12.25
N SER A 124 -2.37 6.27 11.43
CA SER A 124 -2.62 6.23 9.98
C SER A 124 -1.29 6.31 9.24
N ALA A 125 -1.16 5.55 8.17
CA ALA A 125 0.03 5.55 7.33
C ALA A 125 -0.34 5.55 5.84
N PHE A 126 0.54 6.15 5.03
CA PHE A 126 0.43 6.13 3.57
C PHE A 126 1.73 5.60 2.97
N VAL A 127 1.62 4.46 2.28
CA VAL A 127 2.77 3.75 1.73
C VAL A 127 2.63 3.64 0.22
N THR A 128 3.68 3.97 -0.51
CA THR A 128 3.73 3.81 -1.96
C THR A 128 4.49 2.55 -2.32
N PHE A 129 3.86 1.70 -3.12
CA PHE A 129 4.45 0.49 -3.68
C PHE A 129 4.61 0.61 -5.19
N VAL A 130 5.65 -0.02 -5.74
CA VAL A 130 5.92 -0.13 -7.17
C VAL A 130 5.78 -1.58 -7.59
N ALA A 131 5.01 -1.83 -8.65
CA ALA A 131 4.87 -3.15 -9.23
C ALA A 131 6.10 -3.51 -10.07
N ILE A 132 6.65 -4.70 -9.82
CA ILE A 132 7.85 -5.20 -10.48
C ILE A 132 7.51 -6.46 -11.26
N ASP A 133 7.94 -6.48 -12.51
CA ASP A 133 7.87 -7.67 -13.34
C ASP A 133 8.87 -8.73 -12.84
N GLU A 134 8.41 -9.97 -12.71
CA GLU A 134 9.19 -11.07 -12.13
C GLU A 134 10.46 -11.38 -12.93
N HIS A 135 10.37 -11.36 -14.25
CA HIS A 135 11.45 -11.77 -15.14
C HIS A 135 12.41 -10.64 -15.46
N THR A 136 11.86 -9.48 -15.82
CA THR A 136 12.67 -8.32 -16.24
C THR A 136 13.16 -7.47 -15.07
N ARG A 137 12.59 -7.65 -13.88
CA ARG A 137 12.86 -6.82 -12.67
C ARG A 137 12.59 -5.31 -12.89
N LYS A 138 11.84 -4.97 -13.91
CA LYS A 138 11.47 -3.58 -14.23
C LYS A 138 10.07 -3.24 -13.73
N PRO A 139 9.80 -1.95 -13.47
CA PRO A 139 8.44 -1.51 -13.15
C PRO A 139 7.45 -1.87 -14.26
N LYS A 140 6.27 -2.40 -13.88
CA LYS A 140 5.19 -2.75 -14.82
C LYS A 140 3.88 -2.05 -14.46
N ALA A 141 3.00 -1.95 -15.45
CA ALA A 141 1.71 -1.28 -15.28
C ALA A 141 0.82 -2.00 -14.26
N VAL A 142 0.05 -1.21 -13.50
CA VAL A 142 -0.90 -1.66 -12.47
C VAL A 142 -2.33 -1.49 -12.97
N PRO A 143 -3.25 -2.44 -12.71
CA PRO A 143 -4.67 -2.30 -13.04
C PRO A 143 -5.28 -1.00 -12.51
N PRO A 144 -6.09 -0.27 -13.30
CA PRO A 144 -6.73 0.95 -12.84
C PRO A 144 -7.67 0.68 -11.65
N LEU A 145 -7.86 1.70 -10.78
CA LEU A 145 -8.74 1.63 -9.63
C LEU A 145 -10.15 2.05 -10.01
N ILE A 146 -11.15 1.26 -9.65
CA ILE A 146 -12.57 1.58 -9.78
C ILE A 146 -13.08 2.14 -8.44
N LEU A 147 -13.50 3.40 -8.45
CA LEU A 147 -14.01 4.10 -7.27
C LEU A 147 -15.53 4.01 -7.21
N LYS A 148 -16.08 3.50 -6.11
CA LYS A 148 -17.52 3.31 -5.90
C LYS A 148 -18.13 4.31 -4.92
N THR A 149 -17.39 4.70 -3.87
CA THR A 149 -17.92 5.53 -2.78
C THR A 149 -17.37 6.95 -2.79
N ALA A 150 -18.04 7.87 -2.10
CA ALA A 150 -17.57 9.23 -1.91
C ALA A 150 -16.24 9.27 -1.13
N GLU A 151 -16.10 8.39 -0.15
CA GLU A 151 -14.88 8.26 0.66
C GLU A 151 -13.69 7.77 -0.19
N GLU A 152 -13.87 6.78 -1.06
CA GLU A 152 -12.83 6.34 -2.00
C GLU A 152 -12.38 7.48 -2.93
N LYS A 153 -13.34 8.28 -3.42
CA LYS A 153 -13.05 9.45 -4.26
C LYS A 153 -12.27 10.53 -3.50
N ARG A 154 -12.60 10.76 -2.21
CA ARG A 154 -11.88 11.69 -1.34
C ARG A 154 -10.42 11.22 -1.17
N ARG A 155 -10.20 9.97 -0.73
CA ARG A 155 -8.87 9.37 -0.55
C ARG A 155 -8.04 9.41 -1.84
N TRP A 156 -8.67 9.14 -2.98
CA TRP A 156 -8.01 9.19 -4.28
C TRP A 156 -7.47 10.60 -4.64
N LYS A 157 -8.24 11.65 -4.32
CA LYS A 157 -7.81 13.06 -4.51
C LYS A 157 -6.66 13.43 -3.56
N GLU A 158 -6.76 13.03 -2.31
CA GLU A 158 -5.73 13.30 -1.30
C GLU A 158 -4.41 12.59 -1.61
N ALA A 159 -4.45 11.36 -2.10
CA ALA A 159 -3.28 10.62 -2.56
C ALA A 159 -2.53 11.34 -3.70
N ALA A 160 -3.25 12.06 -4.59
CA ALA A 160 -2.60 12.88 -5.61
C ALA A 160 -1.76 13.99 -5.00
N LYS A 161 -2.31 14.72 -4.00
CA LYS A 161 -1.62 15.81 -3.32
C LYS A 161 -0.39 15.30 -2.57
N ARG A 162 -0.48 14.15 -1.88
CA ARG A 162 0.68 13.54 -1.21
C ARG A 162 1.80 13.21 -2.21
N ARG A 163 1.44 12.65 -3.35
CA ARG A 163 2.42 12.37 -4.42
C ARG A 163 3.11 13.64 -4.93
N GLU A 164 2.37 14.72 -5.14
CA GLU A 164 2.94 16.00 -5.58
C GLU A 164 3.98 16.53 -4.57
N ILE A 165 3.65 16.50 -3.28
CA ILE A 165 4.55 16.90 -2.20
C ILE A 165 5.81 16.04 -2.21
N ARG A 166 5.66 14.70 -2.27
CA ARG A 166 6.79 13.76 -2.30
C ARG A 166 7.72 14.00 -3.48
N LEU A 167 7.17 14.22 -4.68
CA LEU A 167 7.97 14.49 -5.87
C LEU A 167 8.70 15.83 -5.77
N ALA A 168 8.06 16.87 -5.21
CA ALA A 168 8.71 18.15 -4.97
C ALA A 168 9.87 18.05 -3.98
N HIS A 169 9.77 17.23 -2.92
CA HIS A 169 10.88 16.96 -2.01
C HIS A 169 12.06 16.29 -2.73
N ARG A 170 11.83 15.24 -3.50
CA ARG A 170 12.90 14.56 -4.25
C ARG A 170 13.67 15.47 -5.19
N LEU A 171 13.00 16.42 -5.85
CA LEU A 171 13.65 17.38 -6.74
C LEU A 171 14.52 18.39 -5.98
N ARG A 172 14.23 18.67 -4.71
CA ARG A 172 15.05 19.55 -3.85
C ARG A 172 16.31 18.84 -3.34
N GLU A 173 16.22 17.56 -3.03
CA GLU A 173 17.35 16.75 -2.52
C GLU A 173 18.39 16.41 -3.62
N GLN A 174 18.03 16.52 -4.89
CA GLN A 174 18.91 16.26 -6.04
C GLN A 174 19.67 17.53 -6.51
N ARG A 175 19.49 18.68 -5.86
CA ARG A 175 20.20 19.94 -6.13
C ARG A 175 21.28 20.20 -5.09
#